data_74101158094f9c9c8a6e58514eb66374
#
_entry.id   74101158094f9c9c8a6e58514eb66374
#
_cell.length_a   1.000
_cell.length_b   1.000
_cell.length_c   1.000
_cell.angle_alpha   90.00
_cell.angle_beta   90.00
_cell.angle_gamma   90.00
#
_symmetry.space_group_name_H-M   'P 1'
#
loop_
_entity.id
_entity.type
_entity.pdbx_description
1 polymer ?
#
loop_
_entity_poly.entity_id
_entity_poly.type
_entity_poly.pdbx_seq_one_letter_code
_entity_poly.pdbx_strand_id
1 'polypeptide(L)'
;MTISLPNVADKEVKNAVMVQHWSDLVFIHWRYPAEIVQNLLPQGVEVEQFDGSAWVGLIPFHMNDLGFPLVHPLPYVGSFPEVNVRTYVRYGEYSGVWFFSLDINKVLPTVIARTVYEIPYCYGNVSHNKTGNFVTTNVTRKWPKTSASSTIVIETDEPTDGDLERFLTARWGLIAKSKRNKFLWGQVHHPPW
;
A
#
# COMPACT_ATOMS: atom_id res chain seq x y z
N MET A 1 1.71 -7.71 -23.67
CA MET A 1 0.26 -7.47 -23.59
C MET A 1 0.04 -6.42 -22.53
N THR A 2 -0.36 -5.23 -22.91
CA THR A 2 -0.66 -4.16 -21.94
C THR A 2 -1.99 -4.50 -21.30
N ILE A 3 -2.01 -4.72 -19.99
CA ILE A 3 -3.25 -4.97 -19.25
C ILE A 3 -3.89 -3.61 -19.07
N SER A 4 -4.97 -3.34 -19.76
CA SER A 4 -5.81 -2.16 -19.48
C SER A 4 -6.58 -2.44 -18.19
N LEU A 5 -6.21 -1.77 -17.12
CA LEU A 5 -6.97 -1.81 -15.87
C LEU A 5 -8.12 -0.80 -15.96
N PRO A 6 -9.33 -1.15 -15.53
CA PRO A 6 -10.43 -0.18 -15.48
C PRO A 6 -10.13 0.91 -14.45
N ASN A 7 -10.56 2.14 -14.72
CA ASN A 7 -10.39 3.26 -13.78
C ASN A 7 -11.23 3.15 -12.50
N VAL A 8 -12.18 2.23 -12.47
CA VAL A 8 -13.08 1.97 -11.34
C VAL A 8 -13.11 0.48 -11.09
N ALA A 9 -13.24 0.06 -9.85
CA ALA A 9 -13.40 -1.34 -9.50
C ALA A 9 -14.64 -1.92 -10.18
N ASP A 10 -14.50 -3.09 -10.81
CA ASP A 10 -15.61 -3.75 -11.52
C ASP A 10 -16.80 -4.10 -10.61
N LYS A 11 -16.56 -4.20 -9.31
CA LYS A 11 -17.59 -4.53 -8.31
C LYS A 11 -17.37 -3.72 -7.04
N GLU A 12 -18.45 -3.15 -6.52
CA GLU A 12 -18.47 -2.59 -5.18
C GLU A 12 -18.26 -3.66 -4.11
N VAL A 13 -17.57 -3.30 -3.04
CA VAL A 13 -17.44 -4.15 -1.85
C VAL A 13 -18.77 -4.10 -1.09
N LYS A 14 -19.61 -5.11 -1.25
CA LYS A 14 -20.95 -5.15 -0.60
C LYS A 14 -20.91 -5.26 0.92
N ASN A 15 -19.88 -5.94 1.46
CA ASN A 15 -19.70 -6.16 2.89
C ASN A 15 -18.31 -5.73 3.28
N ALA A 16 -18.10 -4.43 3.40
CA ALA A 16 -16.80 -3.91 3.83
C ALA A 16 -16.52 -4.37 5.27
N VAL A 17 -15.33 -4.93 5.49
CA VAL A 17 -14.86 -5.32 6.82
C VAL A 17 -14.24 -4.11 7.52
N MET A 18 -13.72 -3.15 6.74
CA MET A 18 -13.00 -2.00 7.24
C MET A 18 -13.23 -0.81 6.32
N VAL A 19 -13.32 0.37 6.91
CA VAL A 19 -13.44 1.65 6.20
C VAL A 19 -12.32 2.56 6.69
N GLN A 20 -11.72 3.32 5.78
CA GLN A 20 -10.61 4.21 6.06
C GLN A 20 -10.57 5.37 5.05
N HIS A 21 -10.03 6.49 5.44
CA HIS A 21 -9.78 7.63 4.56
C HIS A 21 -8.27 7.88 4.47
N TRP A 22 -7.80 8.25 3.29
CA TRP A 22 -6.40 8.57 3.05
C TRP A 22 -6.30 10.03 2.60
N SER A 23 -5.37 10.76 3.20
CA SER A 23 -5.08 12.14 2.80
C SER A 23 -3.59 12.35 2.56
N ASP A 24 -3.28 13.41 1.82
CA ASP A 24 -1.91 13.80 1.46
C ASP A 24 -1.11 12.67 0.82
N LEU A 25 -1.78 11.85 0.02
CA LEU A 25 -1.24 10.66 -0.60
C LEU A 25 -0.24 11.02 -1.71
N VAL A 26 0.94 10.44 -1.66
CA VAL A 26 1.98 10.61 -2.67
C VAL A 26 2.40 9.24 -3.20
N PHE A 27 2.54 9.15 -4.52
CA PHE A 27 3.00 7.95 -5.20
C PHE A 27 4.39 8.15 -5.78
N ILE A 28 5.39 7.45 -5.25
CA ILE A 28 6.77 7.47 -5.73
C ILE A 28 7.10 6.08 -6.25
N HIS A 29 7.56 5.98 -7.50
CA HIS A 29 7.81 4.68 -8.11
C HIS A 29 9.16 4.60 -8.80
N TRP A 30 9.75 3.42 -8.73
CA TRP A 30 10.98 3.08 -9.42
C TRP A 30 10.79 1.84 -10.29
N ARG A 31 11.41 1.88 -11.46
CA ARG A 31 11.50 0.73 -12.37
C ARG A 31 12.58 -0.22 -11.88
N TYR A 32 12.28 -1.52 -11.94
CA TYR A 32 13.23 -2.59 -11.66
C TYR A 32 13.13 -3.68 -12.73
N PRO A 33 14.24 -4.42 -12.99
CA PRO A 33 14.16 -5.68 -13.71
C PRO A 33 13.18 -6.62 -13.01
N ALA A 34 12.27 -7.23 -13.78
CA ALA A 34 11.21 -8.07 -13.23
C ALA A 34 11.75 -9.24 -12.40
N GLU A 35 12.87 -9.82 -12.80
CA GLU A 35 13.54 -10.93 -12.10
C GLU A 35 13.94 -10.56 -10.66
N ILE A 36 14.43 -9.33 -10.46
CA ILE A 36 14.84 -8.85 -9.12
C ILE A 36 13.63 -8.82 -8.19
N VAL A 37 12.51 -8.26 -8.65
CA VAL A 37 11.30 -8.16 -7.84
C VAL A 37 10.65 -9.53 -7.68
N GLN A 38 10.62 -10.36 -8.73
CA GLN A 38 10.08 -11.72 -8.68
C GLN A 38 10.77 -12.60 -7.63
N ASN A 39 12.08 -12.47 -7.48
CA ASN A 39 12.86 -13.22 -6.48
C ASN A 39 12.52 -12.84 -5.04
N LEU A 40 11.85 -11.71 -4.80
CA LEU A 40 11.37 -11.28 -3.48
C LEU A 40 9.95 -11.77 -3.17
N LEU A 41 9.27 -12.32 -4.16
CA LEU A 41 7.89 -12.79 -4.01
C LEU A 41 7.83 -14.27 -3.64
N PRO A 42 6.81 -14.71 -2.92
CA PRO A 42 6.63 -16.12 -2.62
C PRO A 42 6.24 -16.90 -3.89
N GLN A 43 6.58 -18.18 -3.90
CA GLN A 43 6.20 -19.08 -5.00
C GLN A 43 4.68 -19.04 -5.27
N GLY A 44 4.31 -18.93 -6.53
CA GLY A 44 2.94 -18.84 -7.02
C GLY A 44 2.41 -17.41 -7.17
N VAL A 45 3.15 -16.41 -6.69
CA VAL A 45 2.85 -14.99 -6.94
C VAL A 45 3.74 -14.50 -8.08
N GLU A 46 3.13 -13.92 -9.09
CA GLU A 46 3.82 -13.41 -10.27
C GLU A 46 3.86 -11.88 -10.24
N VAL A 47 5.02 -11.29 -10.51
CA VAL A 47 5.13 -9.84 -10.64
C VAL A 47 4.43 -9.36 -11.91
N GLU A 48 3.59 -8.35 -11.81
CA GLU A 48 3.04 -7.67 -12.96
C GLU A 48 4.03 -6.63 -13.49
N GLN A 49 4.07 -6.50 -14.81
CA GLN A 49 4.99 -5.62 -15.51
C GLN A 49 4.23 -4.59 -16.34
N PHE A 50 4.78 -3.39 -16.39
CA PHE A 50 4.40 -2.37 -17.33
C PHE A 50 5.62 -1.95 -18.13
N ASP A 51 5.50 -1.93 -19.45
CA ASP A 51 6.59 -1.61 -20.39
C ASP A 51 7.86 -2.47 -20.12
N GLY A 52 7.67 -3.79 -19.91
CA GLY A 52 8.75 -4.75 -19.70
C GLY A 52 9.48 -4.62 -18.34
N SER A 53 8.97 -3.85 -17.42
CA SER A 53 9.58 -3.63 -16.11
C SER A 53 8.62 -3.90 -14.96
N ALA A 54 9.14 -4.39 -13.86
CA ALA A 54 8.45 -4.35 -12.57
C ALA A 54 8.55 -2.94 -11.94
N TRP A 55 7.62 -2.63 -11.07
CA TRP A 55 7.56 -1.34 -10.40
C TRP A 55 7.47 -1.53 -8.89
N VAL A 56 8.30 -0.80 -8.17
CA VAL A 56 8.24 -0.74 -6.70
C VAL A 56 7.80 0.65 -6.30
N GLY A 57 6.73 0.72 -5.50
CA GLY A 57 6.17 1.96 -5.01
C GLY A 57 6.51 2.21 -3.55
N LEU A 58 6.82 3.45 -3.24
CA LEU A 58 6.89 4.00 -1.89
C LEU A 58 5.77 5.03 -1.78
N ILE A 59 4.78 4.74 -0.92
CA ILE A 59 3.56 5.51 -0.84
C ILE A 59 3.36 6.01 0.58
N PRO A 60 3.80 7.24 0.88
CA PRO A 60 3.49 7.93 2.13
C PRO A 60 2.10 8.58 2.04
N PHE A 61 1.34 8.51 3.15
CA PHE A 61 0.04 9.14 3.29
C PHE A 61 -0.36 9.26 4.77
N HIS A 62 -1.47 9.94 5.01
CA HIS A 62 -2.12 9.96 6.31
C HIS A 62 -3.35 9.06 6.28
N MET A 63 -3.33 8.03 7.12
CA MET A 63 -4.51 7.22 7.43
C MET A 63 -5.40 8.00 8.36
N ASN A 64 -6.69 8.13 8.04
CA ASN A 64 -7.68 8.78 8.87
C ASN A 64 -8.90 7.87 9.06
N ASP A 65 -9.48 7.95 10.23
CA ASP A 65 -10.78 7.36 10.56
C ASP A 65 -10.87 5.85 10.27
N LEU A 66 -9.76 5.13 10.47
CA LEU A 66 -9.78 3.68 10.36
C LEU A 66 -10.79 3.10 11.35
N GLY A 67 -11.76 2.37 10.86
CA GLY A 67 -12.82 1.80 11.66
C GLY A 67 -13.56 0.67 10.95
N PHE A 68 -14.60 0.17 11.61
CA PHE A 68 -15.51 -0.80 11.04
C PHE A 68 -16.75 -0.09 10.46
N PRO A 69 -17.40 -0.64 9.42
CA PRO A 69 -18.64 -0.08 8.92
C PRO A 69 -19.67 0.08 10.05
N LEU A 70 -20.38 1.20 10.06
CA LEU A 70 -21.41 1.54 11.05
C LEU A 70 -20.92 1.73 12.50
N VAL A 71 -19.63 1.71 12.74
CA VAL A 71 -19.02 1.98 14.03
C VAL A 71 -18.14 3.22 13.91
N HIS A 72 -18.08 4.04 14.99
CA HIS A 72 -17.19 5.19 15.02
C HIS A 72 -15.74 4.78 14.78
N PRO A 73 -14.91 5.67 14.17
CA PRO A 73 -13.47 5.46 14.06
C PRO A 73 -12.87 5.06 15.40
N LEU A 74 -11.88 4.18 15.37
CA LEU A 74 -11.22 3.71 16.57
C LEU A 74 -10.46 4.87 17.23
N PRO A 75 -10.84 5.30 18.46
CA PRO A 75 -10.18 6.41 19.13
C PRO A 75 -8.67 6.12 19.28
N TYR A 76 -7.84 7.15 19.12
CA TYR A 76 -6.37 7.14 19.28
C TYR A 76 -5.57 6.23 18.35
N VAL A 77 -6.20 5.24 17.73
CA VAL A 77 -5.52 4.26 16.87
C VAL A 77 -5.98 4.30 15.43
N GLY A 78 -7.06 5.02 15.13
CA GLY A 78 -7.66 5.09 13.80
C GLY A 78 -6.99 6.11 12.86
N SER A 79 -6.11 6.99 13.36
CA SER A 79 -5.44 7.99 12.52
C SER A 79 -3.94 8.03 12.81
N PHE A 80 -3.15 7.92 11.75
CA PHE A 80 -1.68 7.87 11.83
C PHE A 80 -1.04 8.05 10.45
N PRO A 81 0.20 8.55 10.37
CA PRO A 81 0.97 8.51 9.14
C PRO A 81 1.39 7.07 8.83
N GLU A 82 1.33 6.72 7.55
CA GLU A 82 1.73 5.41 7.05
C GLU A 82 2.64 5.56 5.81
N VAL A 83 3.62 4.68 5.69
CA VAL A 83 4.46 4.58 4.50
C VAL A 83 4.49 3.14 4.02
N ASN A 84 3.96 2.91 2.84
CA ASN A 84 3.93 1.60 2.20
C ASN A 84 5.11 1.41 1.26
N VAL A 85 5.74 0.23 1.31
CA VAL A 85 6.58 -0.27 0.23
C VAL A 85 5.85 -1.43 -0.43
N ARG A 86 5.52 -1.27 -1.71
CA ARG A 86 4.68 -2.24 -2.43
C ARG A 86 5.15 -2.52 -3.85
N THR A 87 4.67 -3.62 -4.40
CA THR A 87 4.76 -3.92 -5.83
C THR A 87 3.42 -4.47 -6.34
N TYR A 88 3.34 -4.73 -7.61
CA TYR A 88 2.14 -5.12 -8.34
C TYR A 88 2.26 -6.57 -8.75
N VAL A 89 1.26 -7.36 -8.43
CA VAL A 89 1.35 -8.83 -8.55
C VAL A 89 0.04 -9.45 -8.99
N ARG A 90 0.18 -10.68 -9.48
CA ARG A 90 -0.94 -11.58 -9.80
C ARG A 90 -0.79 -12.89 -9.05
N TYR A 91 -1.91 -13.43 -8.61
CA TYR A 91 -2.02 -14.78 -8.08
C TYR A 91 -3.26 -15.46 -8.69
N GLY A 92 -3.05 -16.37 -9.64
CA GLY A 92 -4.13 -16.92 -10.45
C GLY A 92 -4.88 -15.84 -11.22
N GLU A 93 -6.17 -15.72 -10.99
CA GLU A 93 -7.03 -14.70 -11.62
C GLU A 93 -7.01 -13.34 -10.90
N TYR A 94 -6.43 -13.29 -9.69
CA TYR A 94 -6.45 -12.11 -8.84
C TYR A 94 -5.23 -11.23 -9.10
N SER A 95 -5.48 -9.99 -9.48
CA SER A 95 -4.47 -8.93 -9.57
C SER A 95 -4.57 -8.02 -8.33
N GLY A 96 -3.44 -7.47 -7.91
CA GLY A 96 -3.43 -6.58 -6.76
C GLY A 96 -2.04 -6.08 -6.38
N VAL A 97 -1.96 -5.52 -5.19
CA VAL A 97 -0.70 -5.09 -4.58
C VAL A 97 -0.16 -6.16 -3.63
N TRP A 98 1.16 -6.24 -3.58
CA TRP A 98 1.92 -6.98 -2.57
C TRP A 98 2.71 -6.00 -1.74
N PHE A 99 2.53 -6.01 -0.43
CA PHE A 99 3.29 -5.16 0.47
C PHE A 99 4.56 -5.84 0.95
N PHE A 100 5.69 -5.16 0.80
CA PHE A 100 6.95 -5.54 1.45
C PHE A 100 7.01 -5.03 2.88
N SER A 101 6.48 -3.82 3.13
CA SER A 101 6.30 -3.26 4.47
C SER A 101 5.26 -2.14 4.48
N LEU A 102 4.69 -1.90 5.67
CA LEU A 102 3.83 -0.76 5.97
C LEU A 102 4.32 -0.18 7.30
N ASP A 103 4.99 0.94 7.25
CA ASP A 103 5.59 1.58 8.42
C ASP A 103 4.63 2.59 9.03
N ILE A 104 4.34 2.46 10.33
CA ILE A 104 3.45 3.35 11.08
C ILE A 104 4.01 3.68 12.47
N ASN A 105 3.46 4.72 13.11
CA ASN A 105 3.87 5.17 14.44
C ASN A 105 2.97 4.66 15.60
N LYS A 106 2.16 3.62 15.34
CA LYS A 106 1.22 3.06 16.32
C LYS A 106 1.53 1.59 16.59
N VAL A 107 1.81 1.25 17.85
CA VAL A 107 2.16 -0.13 18.26
C VAL A 107 0.97 -1.07 18.11
N LEU A 108 -0.19 -0.70 18.67
CA LEU A 108 -1.36 -1.57 18.72
C LEU A 108 -1.88 -1.96 17.32
N PRO A 109 -2.10 -1.02 16.38
CA PRO A 109 -2.45 -1.38 15.01
C PRO A 109 -1.39 -2.28 14.34
N THR A 110 -0.10 -2.02 14.57
CA THR A 110 0.99 -2.85 14.02
C THR A 110 0.87 -4.31 14.50
N VAL A 111 0.64 -4.52 15.80
CA VAL A 111 0.53 -5.87 16.36
C VAL A 111 -0.72 -6.58 15.82
N ILE A 112 -1.87 -5.92 15.80
CA ILE A 112 -3.12 -6.50 15.29
C ILE A 112 -2.97 -6.86 13.81
N ALA A 113 -2.48 -5.95 12.99
CA ALA A 113 -2.32 -6.19 11.55
C ALA A 113 -1.38 -7.38 11.25
N ARG A 114 -0.30 -7.53 12.02
CA ARG A 114 0.64 -8.65 11.87
C ARG A 114 0.12 -9.99 12.41
N THR A 115 -0.74 -9.97 13.43
CA THR A 115 -1.21 -11.19 14.07
C THR A 115 -2.53 -11.68 13.51
N VAL A 116 -3.44 -10.78 13.20
CA VAL A 116 -4.80 -11.11 12.73
C VAL A 116 -4.88 -11.14 11.20
N TYR A 117 -4.34 -10.11 10.55
CA TYR A 117 -4.41 -9.95 9.09
C TYR A 117 -3.16 -10.45 8.37
N GLU A 118 -2.11 -10.75 9.11
CA GLU A 118 -0.82 -11.25 8.59
C GLU A 118 -0.17 -10.33 7.53
N ILE A 119 -0.48 -9.02 7.60
CA ILE A 119 0.09 -7.97 6.76
C ILE A 119 1.39 -7.46 7.39
N PRO A 120 2.44 -7.15 6.60
CA PRO A 120 3.79 -6.84 7.11
C PRO A 120 3.91 -5.41 7.68
N TYR A 121 3.05 -5.02 8.61
CA TYR A 121 3.16 -3.75 9.31
C TYR A 121 4.42 -3.66 10.16
N CYS A 122 5.02 -2.49 10.19
CA CYS A 122 6.23 -2.19 10.94
C CYS A 122 5.98 -0.99 11.86
N TYR A 123 6.50 -1.04 13.07
CA TYR A 123 6.44 0.06 14.02
C TYR A 123 7.72 0.88 13.96
N GLY A 124 7.58 2.20 13.96
CA GLY A 124 8.71 3.12 13.99
C GLY A 124 8.31 4.55 14.29
N ASN A 125 9.27 5.45 14.20
CA ASN A 125 8.99 6.88 14.16
C ASN A 125 8.61 7.21 12.71
N VAL A 126 7.36 7.55 12.48
CA VAL A 126 6.85 7.97 11.18
C VAL A 126 6.19 9.33 11.35
N SER A 127 6.55 10.27 10.50
CA SER A 127 5.89 11.56 10.37
C SER A 127 5.64 11.86 8.90
N HIS A 128 4.52 12.49 8.61
CA HIS A 128 4.11 12.87 7.26
C HIS A 128 3.40 14.21 7.37
N ASN A 129 3.95 15.26 6.77
CA ASN A 129 3.49 16.62 6.92
C ASN A 129 3.46 17.32 5.56
N LYS A 130 2.38 18.03 5.28
CA LYS A 130 2.23 18.87 4.11
C LYS A 130 2.29 20.33 4.49
N THR A 131 3.09 21.12 3.79
CA THR A 131 3.21 22.56 3.96
C THR A 131 3.23 23.22 2.57
N GLY A 132 2.14 23.87 2.21
CA GLY A 132 1.96 24.34 0.85
C GLY A 132 2.00 23.17 -0.15
N ASN A 133 2.87 23.25 -1.15
CA ASN A 133 3.07 22.21 -2.15
C ASN A 133 4.13 21.16 -1.74
N PHE A 134 4.73 21.29 -0.56
CA PHE A 134 5.76 20.37 -0.11
C PHE A 134 5.20 19.34 0.86
N VAL A 135 5.52 18.08 0.61
CA VAL A 135 5.26 16.95 1.50
C VAL A 135 6.58 16.44 2.05
N THR A 136 6.70 16.41 3.36
CA THR A 136 7.88 15.88 4.06
C THR A 136 7.50 14.64 4.84
N THR A 137 8.15 13.53 4.54
CA THR A 137 7.95 12.24 5.22
C THR A 137 9.25 11.74 5.81
N ASN A 138 9.22 11.38 7.10
CA ASN A 138 10.35 10.75 7.77
C ASN A 138 9.93 9.39 8.31
N VAL A 139 10.78 8.39 8.12
CA VAL A 139 10.62 7.04 8.65
C VAL A 139 11.89 6.61 9.36
N THR A 140 11.75 6.08 10.57
CA THR A 140 12.82 5.36 11.26
C THR A 140 12.20 4.15 11.92
N ARG A 141 12.38 2.98 11.29
CA ARG A 141 11.79 1.71 11.76
C ARG A 141 12.47 1.25 13.04
N LYS A 142 11.68 0.81 14.01
CA LYS A 142 12.15 0.24 15.28
C LYS A 142 11.88 -1.26 15.39
N TRP A 143 10.84 -1.76 14.76
CA TRP A 143 10.42 -3.16 14.85
C TRP A 143 9.63 -3.57 13.59
N PRO A 144 9.80 -4.81 13.07
CA PRO A 144 10.60 -5.93 13.61
C PRO A 144 12.11 -5.83 13.33
N LYS A 145 12.54 -4.98 12.45
CA LYS A 145 13.96 -4.74 12.11
C LYS A 145 14.24 -3.25 12.10
N THR A 146 15.37 -2.84 12.60
CA THR A 146 15.77 -1.43 12.79
C THR A 146 16.56 -0.85 11.60
N SER A 147 16.66 -1.56 10.50
CA SER A 147 17.57 -1.20 9.39
C SER A 147 16.97 -0.28 8.32
N ALA A 148 15.73 0.17 8.48
CA ALA A 148 15.07 1.03 7.50
C ALA A 148 14.87 2.43 8.05
N SER A 149 15.43 3.42 7.36
CA SER A 149 15.14 4.84 7.58
C SER A 149 15.13 5.59 6.25
N SER A 150 14.28 6.58 6.15
CA SER A 150 14.21 7.48 4.99
C SER A 150 13.72 8.86 5.39
N THR A 151 14.19 9.86 4.67
CA THR A 151 13.63 11.21 4.66
C THR A 151 13.28 11.53 3.21
N ILE A 152 12.04 11.91 2.96
CA ILE A 152 11.51 12.20 1.65
C ILE A 152 10.94 13.60 1.69
N VAL A 153 11.35 14.43 0.76
CA VAL A 153 10.78 15.77 0.55
C VAL A 153 10.34 15.82 -0.91
N ILE A 154 9.07 16.07 -1.14
CA ILE A 154 8.47 16.10 -2.46
C ILE A 154 7.74 17.43 -2.62
N GLU A 155 7.97 18.08 -3.74
CA GLU A 155 7.12 19.13 -4.23
C GLU A 155 6.02 18.48 -5.07
N THR A 156 4.77 18.67 -4.67
CA THR A 156 3.61 18.12 -5.38
C THR A 156 3.25 19.05 -6.53
N ASP A 157 3.00 18.46 -7.68
CA ASP A 157 2.55 19.12 -8.89
C ASP A 157 1.15 18.66 -9.30
N GLU A 158 0.65 19.10 -10.43
CA GLU A 158 -0.65 18.68 -10.96
C GLU A 158 -0.71 17.17 -11.19
N PRO A 159 -1.84 16.52 -10.89
CA PRO A 159 -2.02 15.10 -11.15
C PRO A 159 -1.84 14.78 -12.63
N THR A 160 -1.15 13.70 -12.92
CA THR A 160 -1.03 13.15 -14.27
C THR A 160 -1.96 11.95 -14.43
N ASP A 161 -2.54 11.77 -15.61
CA ASP A 161 -3.38 10.62 -15.95
C ASP A 161 -2.89 9.99 -17.26
N GLY A 162 -2.18 8.87 -17.11
CA GLY A 162 -1.65 8.08 -18.19
C GLY A 162 -1.81 6.58 -17.93
N ASP A 163 -1.43 5.76 -18.90
CA ASP A 163 -1.53 4.31 -18.75
C ASP A 163 -0.62 3.77 -17.64
N LEU A 164 0.54 4.39 -17.44
CA LEU A 164 1.43 4.07 -16.34
C LEU A 164 0.80 4.42 -14.99
N GLU A 165 0.29 5.62 -14.84
CA GLU A 165 -0.36 6.09 -13.62
C GLU A 165 -1.54 5.19 -13.27
N ARG A 166 -2.36 4.80 -14.24
CA ARG A 166 -3.45 3.83 -14.05
C ARG A 166 -2.93 2.47 -13.62
N PHE A 167 -1.87 1.96 -14.26
CA PHE A 167 -1.24 0.71 -13.85
C PHE A 167 -0.76 0.75 -12.39
N LEU A 168 -0.21 1.88 -11.94
CA LEU A 168 0.37 2.07 -10.61
C LEU A 168 -0.68 2.35 -9.53
N THR A 169 -1.82 2.95 -9.87
CA THR A 169 -2.80 3.45 -8.89
C THR A 169 -4.15 2.75 -8.92
N ALA A 170 -4.64 2.28 -10.07
CA ALA A 170 -5.92 1.60 -10.19
C ALA A 170 -5.79 0.13 -9.74
N ARG A 171 -5.71 -0.10 -8.43
CA ARG A 171 -5.49 -1.42 -7.82
C ARG A 171 -6.57 -1.77 -6.82
N TRP A 172 -7.35 -2.78 -7.14
CA TRP A 172 -8.58 -3.16 -6.45
C TRP A 172 -8.42 -4.38 -5.55
N GLY A 173 -7.20 -4.82 -5.32
CA GLY A 173 -6.91 -5.99 -4.53
C GLY A 173 -5.59 -5.91 -3.78
N LEU A 174 -5.56 -6.57 -2.63
CA LEU A 174 -4.39 -6.85 -1.83
C LEU A 174 -4.16 -8.36 -1.81
N ILE A 175 -2.94 -8.79 -2.13
CA ILE A 175 -2.53 -10.19 -1.99
C ILE A 175 -1.57 -10.29 -0.81
N ALA A 176 -1.88 -11.18 0.12
CA ALA A 176 -1.05 -11.49 1.28
C ALA A 176 -0.87 -13.00 1.43
N LYS A 177 0.21 -13.42 2.07
CA LYS A 177 0.47 -14.82 2.37
C LYS A 177 0.47 -15.03 3.87
N SER A 178 -0.40 -15.92 4.33
CA SER A 178 -0.53 -16.24 5.74
C SER A 178 0.65 -17.10 6.23
N LYS A 179 0.89 -17.12 7.54
CA LYS A 179 1.87 -18.02 8.20
C LYS A 179 1.58 -19.50 7.96
N ARG A 180 0.33 -19.83 7.62
CA ARG A 180 -0.10 -21.19 7.25
C ARG A 180 0.07 -21.50 5.76
N ASN A 181 0.85 -20.70 5.03
CA ASN A 181 1.07 -20.81 3.58
C ASN A 181 -0.20 -20.68 2.72
N LYS A 182 -1.26 -20.08 3.23
CA LYS A 182 -2.45 -19.77 2.44
C LYS A 182 -2.34 -18.37 1.89
N PHE A 183 -2.72 -18.20 0.63
CA PHE A 183 -2.87 -16.88 0.05
C PHE A 183 -4.24 -16.31 0.39
N LEU A 184 -4.24 -15.03 0.72
CA LEU A 184 -5.42 -14.23 1.01
C LEU A 184 -5.50 -13.14 -0.05
N TRP A 185 -6.68 -12.96 -0.60
CA TRP A 185 -7.00 -11.83 -1.45
C TRP A 185 -8.04 -10.96 -0.75
N GLY A 186 -7.71 -9.70 -0.54
CA GLY A 186 -8.61 -8.70 0.01
C GLY A 186 -9.04 -7.73 -1.07
N GLN A 187 -10.35 -7.62 -1.31
CA GLN A 187 -10.87 -6.62 -2.22
C GLN A 187 -10.78 -5.24 -1.59
N VAL A 188 -10.34 -4.26 -2.38
CA VAL A 188 -10.27 -2.85 -2.01
C VAL A 188 -11.14 -2.06 -2.98
N HIS A 189 -11.88 -1.10 -2.48
CA HIS A 189 -12.65 -0.16 -3.29
C HIS A 189 -12.31 1.26 -2.87
N HIS A 190 -11.95 2.09 -3.83
CA HIS A 190 -11.66 3.52 -3.65
C HIS A 190 -12.03 4.29 -4.92
N PRO A 191 -12.31 5.60 -4.86
CA PRO A 191 -12.41 6.41 -6.07
C PRO A 191 -11.05 6.45 -6.80
N PRO A 192 -11.00 6.83 -8.08
CA PRO A 192 -9.75 7.13 -8.76
C PRO A 192 -8.93 8.19 -8.00
N TRP A 193 -7.64 8.02 -8.03
CA TRP A 193 -6.70 8.97 -7.41
C TRP A 193 -6.37 10.13 -8.34
#